data_a5a2446ef2b5cea1ff518bfdadb2bc17
#
_entry.id   a5a2446ef2b5cea1ff518bfdadb2bc17
#
_cell.length_a   1.000
_cell.length_b   1.000
_cell.length_c   1.000
_cell.angle_alpha   90.00
_cell.angle_beta   90.00
_cell.angle_gamma   90.00
#
_symmetry.space_group_name_H-M   'P 1'
#
loop_
_entity.id
_entity.type
_entity.pdbx_description
1 polymer ?
#
loop_
_entity_poly.entity_id
_entity_poly.type
_entity_poly.pdbx_seq_one_letter_code
_entity_poly.pdbx_strand_id
1 'polypeptide(L)'
;MIGTKIDLQKIKPLPLAKRNSLSTVEEVLVPLDAEPAAIGDALMSQVDDCAGRIRKARANGKAVMMIYGAHLIKNGAALILDNLIANGWLSHLATNGAGTIHDWEYAWLGRSTECVRSNVATGTFGTWEETGRYIHLALLAGGVEGMGYGEALGRFIAGDRKS
;
A
#
# COMPACT_ATOMS: atom_id res chain seq x y z
N MET A 1 -11.96 15.40 33.22
CA MET A 1 -12.49 16.24 32.12
C MET A 1 -12.96 15.29 31.00
N ILE A 2 -14.24 15.29 30.68
CA ILE A 2 -14.77 14.54 29.53
C ILE A 2 -14.27 15.30 28.30
N GLY A 3 -13.39 14.66 27.51
CA GLY A 3 -12.86 15.29 26.30
C GLY A 3 -13.99 15.68 25.34
N THR A 4 -13.85 16.84 24.72
CA THR A 4 -14.80 17.31 23.72
C THR A 4 -14.85 16.30 22.56
N LYS A 5 -16.02 15.73 22.27
CA LYS A 5 -16.18 14.84 21.12
C LYS A 5 -15.93 15.62 19.82
N ILE A 6 -15.13 15.04 18.93
CA ILE A 6 -14.91 15.61 17.61
C ILE A 6 -16.21 15.48 16.80
N ASP A 7 -16.66 16.58 16.25
CA ASP A 7 -17.80 16.61 15.34
C ASP A 7 -17.32 16.30 13.91
N LEU A 8 -17.53 15.07 13.48
CA LEU A 8 -17.10 14.60 12.16
C LEU A 8 -17.76 15.36 11.00
N GLN A 9 -18.93 15.98 11.21
CA GLN A 9 -19.61 16.78 10.18
C GLN A 9 -18.92 18.10 9.89
N LYS A 10 -18.04 18.55 10.80
CA LYS A 10 -17.23 19.77 10.62
C LYS A 10 -15.91 19.53 9.89
N ILE A 11 -15.53 18.27 9.65
CA ILE A 11 -14.34 17.95 8.87
C ILE A 11 -14.63 18.32 7.41
N LYS A 12 -13.76 19.13 6.81
CA LYS A 12 -13.84 19.52 5.41
C LYS A 12 -12.71 18.82 4.64
N PRO A 13 -13.00 17.71 3.95
CA PRO A 13 -12.00 17.06 3.11
C PRO A 13 -11.51 18.01 2.01
N LEU A 14 -10.26 17.89 1.66
CA LEU A 14 -9.62 18.69 0.62
C LEU A 14 -9.36 17.84 -0.63
N PRO A 15 -9.42 18.42 -1.84
CA PRO A 15 -9.08 17.70 -3.06
C PRO A 15 -7.65 17.14 -3.00
N LEU A 16 -7.48 15.85 -3.25
CA LEU A 16 -6.19 15.17 -3.21
C LEU A 16 -5.18 15.79 -4.18
N ALA A 17 -5.64 16.27 -5.33
CA ALA A 17 -4.80 16.94 -6.32
C ALA A 17 -4.10 18.22 -5.79
N LYS A 18 -4.66 18.86 -4.75
CA LYS A 18 -4.08 20.04 -4.08
C LYS A 18 -3.04 19.70 -3.02
N ARG A 19 -2.92 18.42 -2.66
CA ARG A 19 -1.92 17.98 -1.69
C ARG A 19 -0.51 18.15 -2.24
N ASN A 20 0.37 18.73 -1.43
CA ASN A 20 1.80 18.68 -1.70
C ASN A 20 2.31 17.26 -1.40
N SER A 21 2.21 16.37 -2.40
CA SER A 21 2.69 15.00 -2.32
C SER A 21 4.21 14.97 -2.41
N LEU A 22 4.84 14.14 -1.56
CA LEU A 22 6.30 14.12 -1.38
C LEU A 22 7.01 13.10 -2.29
N SER A 23 6.26 12.23 -2.97
CA SER A 23 6.84 11.19 -3.83
C SER A 23 5.95 10.91 -5.03
N THR A 24 6.57 10.66 -6.17
CA THR A 24 5.91 10.14 -7.38
C THR A 24 6.23 8.66 -7.57
N VAL A 25 5.39 7.95 -8.32
CA VAL A 25 5.62 6.54 -8.59
C VAL A 25 6.92 6.31 -9.36
N GLU A 26 7.25 7.21 -10.29
CA GLU A 26 8.46 7.16 -11.10
C GLU A 26 9.73 7.30 -10.26
N GLU A 27 9.69 8.12 -9.20
CA GLU A 27 10.85 8.36 -8.32
C GLU A 27 11.09 7.22 -7.34
N VAL A 28 10.02 6.54 -6.88
CA VAL A 28 10.15 5.55 -5.80
C VAL A 28 10.19 4.12 -6.30
N LEU A 29 9.64 3.83 -7.48
CA LEU A 29 9.48 2.46 -7.97
C LEU A 29 10.83 1.78 -8.14
N VAL A 30 11.04 0.66 -7.44
CA VAL A 30 12.27 -0.12 -7.50
C VAL A 30 12.21 -1.07 -8.70
N PRO A 31 13.08 -0.93 -9.70
CA PRO A 31 13.17 -1.87 -10.82
C PRO A 31 13.53 -3.29 -10.36
N LEU A 32 13.08 -4.31 -11.10
CA LEU A 32 13.37 -5.71 -10.76
C LEU A 32 14.85 -6.08 -10.92
N ASP A 33 15.56 -5.35 -11.75
CA ASP A 33 17.00 -5.49 -12.03
C ASP A 33 17.86 -4.53 -11.22
N ALA A 34 17.28 -3.81 -10.25
CA ALA A 34 18.04 -2.94 -9.36
C ALA A 34 19.03 -3.75 -8.54
N GLU A 35 20.28 -3.30 -8.50
CA GLU A 35 21.30 -3.91 -7.66
C GLU A 35 20.95 -3.72 -6.17
N PRO A 36 20.89 -4.80 -5.38
CA PRO A 36 20.59 -4.69 -3.97
C PRO A 36 21.71 -3.95 -3.21
N ALA A 37 21.34 -3.19 -2.21
CA ALA A 37 22.32 -2.56 -1.33
C ALA A 37 23.15 -3.63 -0.60
N ALA A 38 24.43 -3.36 -0.41
CA ALA A 38 25.30 -4.23 0.39
C ALA A 38 24.80 -4.28 1.84
N ILE A 39 24.68 -5.48 2.38
CA ILE A 39 24.29 -5.73 3.77
C ILE A 39 25.37 -6.59 4.45
N GLY A 40 25.49 -6.47 5.77
CA GLY A 40 26.46 -7.26 6.53
C GLY A 40 26.12 -8.75 6.55
N ASP A 41 27.16 -9.61 6.71
CA ASP A 41 27.06 -11.07 6.65
C ASP A 41 25.99 -11.67 7.56
N ALA A 42 25.82 -11.13 8.76
CA ALA A 42 24.81 -11.60 9.70
C ALA A 42 23.38 -11.41 9.18
N LEU A 43 23.10 -10.29 8.50
CA LEU A 43 21.80 -10.03 7.89
C LEU A 43 21.63 -10.85 6.62
N MET A 44 22.68 -10.99 5.81
CA MET A 44 22.65 -11.85 4.62
C MET A 44 22.31 -13.30 4.99
N SER A 45 22.93 -13.84 6.04
CA SER A 45 22.62 -15.20 6.54
C SER A 45 21.15 -15.36 6.93
N GLN A 46 20.53 -14.33 7.53
CA GLN A 46 19.10 -14.36 7.85
C GLN A 46 18.22 -14.33 6.60
N VAL A 47 18.60 -13.54 5.59
CA VAL A 47 17.91 -13.48 4.30
C VAL A 47 17.96 -14.84 3.61
N ASP A 48 19.13 -15.48 3.58
CA ASP A 48 19.33 -16.80 2.96
C ASP A 48 18.51 -17.88 3.67
N ASP A 49 18.48 -17.89 5.01
CA ASP A 49 17.66 -18.82 5.78
C ASP A 49 16.16 -18.61 5.48
N CYS A 50 15.70 -17.37 5.45
CA CYS A 50 14.32 -17.03 5.09
C CYS A 50 14.00 -17.52 3.66
N ALA A 51 14.84 -17.22 2.69
CA ALA A 51 14.68 -17.66 1.31
C ALA A 51 14.67 -19.19 1.19
N GLY A 52 15.52 -19.89 1.96
CA GLY A 52 15.53 -21.35 2.04
C GLY A 52 14.23 -21.92 2.56
N ARG A 53 13.66 -21.32 3.60
CA ARG A 53 12.34 -21.71 4.16
C ARG A 53 11.21 -21.48 3.16
N ILE A 54 11.21 -20.38 2.44
CA ILE A 54 10.22 -20.09 1.39
C ILE A 54 10.30 -21.12 0.27
N ARG A 55 11.51 -21.44 -0.23
CA ARG A 55 11.72 -22.48 -1.25
C ARG A 55 11.20 -23.83 -0.79
N LYS A 56 11.49 -24.22 0.46
CA LYS A 56 11.00 -25.49 1.06
C LYS A 56 9.47 -25.50 1.19
N ALA A 57 8.86 -24.40 1.64
CA ALA A 57 7.39 -24.29 1.74
C ALA A 57 6.75 -24.46 0.37
N ARG A 58 7.25 -23.75 -0.65
CA ARG A 58 6.78 -23.84 -2.02
C ARG A 58 6.91 -25.27 -2.59
N ALA A 59 8.06 -25.90 -2.42
CA ALA A 59 8.30 -27.26 -2.90
C ALA A 59 7.35 -28.29 -2.27
N ASN A 60 6.84 -28.03 -1.06
CA ASN A 60 5.88 -28.85 -0.36
C ASN A 60 4.41 -28.40 -0.54
N GLY A 61 4.12 -27.52 -1.49
CA GLY A 61 2.77 -27.00 -1.74
C GLY A 61 2.15 -26.23 -0.57
N LYS A 62 2.98 -25.64 0.29
CA LYS A 62 2.50 -24.87 1.45
C LYS A 62 2.35 -23.40 1.09
N ALA A 63 1.38 -22.76 1.74
CA ALA A 63 1.17 -21.32 1.60
C ALA A 63 2.36 -20.53 2.15
N VAL A 64 2.71 -19.44 1.46
CA VAL A 64 3.66 -18.44 1.91
C VAL A 64 2.91 -17.11 1.98
N MET A 65 2.74 -16.59 3.19
CA MET A 65 2.08 -15.31 3.43
C MET A 65 3.12 -14.24 3.75
N MET A 66 2.98 -13.10 3.11
CA MET A 66 3.75 -11.89 3.45
C MET A 66 2.84 -10.88 4.13
N ILE A 67 3.23 -10.47 5.33
CA ILE A 67 2.55 -9.40 6.08
C ILE A 67 3.44 -8.16 6.05
N TYR A 68 2.91 -7.02 5.61
CA TYR A 68 3.69 -5.79 5.45
C TYR A 68 2.92 -4.53 5.83
N GLY A 69 3.66 -3.49 6.16
CA GLY A 69 3.11 -2.16 6.45
C GLY A 69 3.25 -1.20 5.27
N ALA A 70 2.71 0.01 5.43
CA ALA A 70 2.68 1.06 4.41
C ALA A 70 4.03 1.37 3.74
N HIS A 71 5.13 1.28 4.49
CA HIS A 71 6.46 1.65 3.99
C HIS A 71 6.94 0.81 2.82
N LEU A 72 6.48 -0.44 2.68
CA LEU A 72 6.89 -1.29 1.57
C LEU A 72 6.41 -0.71 0.23
N ILE A 73 5.13 -0.39 0.13
CA ILE A 73 4.55 0.24 -1.08
C ILE A 73 5.05 1.68 -1.24
N LYS A 74 5.04 2.45 -0.15
CA LYS A 74 5.51 3.83 -0.14
C LYS A 74 6.93 3.98 -0.70
N ASN A 75 7.80 3.01 -0.46
CA ASN A 75 9.18 2.99 -0.92
C ASN A 75 9.40 2.16 -2.20
N GLY A 76 8.34 1.87 -2.95
CA GLY A 76 8.43 1.42 -4.33
C GLY A 76 8.55 -0.08 -4.57
N ALA A 77 8.24 -0.94 -3.58
CA ALA A 77 8.37 -2.39 -3.73
C ALA A 77 7.24 -3.05 -4.54
N ALA A 78 6.35 -2.29 -5.18
CA ALA A 78 5.18 -2.83 -5.88
C ALA A 78 5.56 -3.84 -6.97
N LEU A 79 6.55 -3.55 -7.83
CA LEU A 79 7.01 -4.47 -8.88
C LEU A 79 7.61 -5.76 -8.31
N ILE A 80 8.32 -5.66 -7.17
CA ILE A 80 8.91 -6.81 -6.49
C ILE A 80 7.80 -7.72 -5.96
N LEU A 81 6.77 -7.15 -5.34
CA LEU A 81 5.62 -7.92 -4.83
C LEU A 81 4.86 -8.58 -5.96
N ASP A 82 4.59 -7.86 -7.05
CA ASP A 82 3.91 -8.40 -8.23
C ASP A 82 4.70 -9.58 -8.81
N ASN A 83 6.00 -9.42 -8.99
CA ASN A 83 6.89 -10.49 -9.46
C ASN A 83 6.88 -11.72 -8.55
N LEU A 84 6.91 -11.53 -7.22
CA LEU A 84 6.88 -12.63 -6.26
C LEU A 84 5.55 -13.40 -6.30
N ILE A 85 4.42 -12.71 -6.51
CA ILE A 85 3.12 -13.32 -6.67
C ILE A 85 3.02 -14.04 -8.01
N ALA A 86 3.35 -13.37 -9.11
CA ALA A 86 3.27 -13.91 -10.46
C ALA A 86 4.10 -15.19 -10.63
N ASN A 87 5.24 -15.28 -9.95
CA ASN A 87 6.10 -16.47 -9.95
C ASN A 87 5.75 -17.49 -8.85
N GLY A 88 4.66 -17.30 -8.10
CA GLY A 88 4.17 -18.23 -7.08
C GLY A 88 5.09 -18.35 -5.86
N TRP A 89 5.92 -17.34 -5.58
CA TRP A 89 6.71 -17.27 -4.34
C TRP A 89 5.87 -16.87 -3.14
N LEU A 90 4.87 -16.02 -3.38
CA LEU A 90 3.87 -15.63 -2.39
C LEU A 90 2.50 -16.12 -2.84
N SER A 91 1.75 -16.70 -1.91
CA SER A 91 0.37 -17.14 -2.13
C SER A 91 -0.65 -16.21 -1.48
N HIS A 92 -0.21 -15.33 -0.60
CA HIS A 92 -1.08 -14.39 0.11
C HIS A 92 -0.32 -13.14 0.54
N LEU A 93 -0.97 -11.97 0.40
CA LEU A 93 -0.52 -10.70 0.94
C LEU A 93 -1.48 -10.22 2.02
N ALA A 94 -0.94 -9.71 3.11
CA ALA A 94 -1.71 -9.03 4.14
C ALA A 94 -1.06 -7.69 4.47
N THR A 95 -1.87 -6.63 4.51
CA THR A 95 -1.41 -5.29 4.83
C THR A 95 -2.45 -4.54 5.65
N ASN A 96 -2.12 -3.34 6.09
CA ASN A 96 -3.04 -2.43 6.76
C ASN A 96 -3.58 -1.36 5.79
N GLY A 97 -4.59 -0.58 6.23
CA GLY A 97 -5.18 0.47 5.43
C GLY A 97 -4.18 1.50 4.90
N ALA A 98 -3.10 1.79 5.64
CA ALA A 98 -2.08 2.73 5.17
C ALA A 98 -1.28 2.21 3.97
N GLY A 99 -1.07 0.88 3.87
CA GLY A 99 -0.47 0.25 2.70
C GLY A 99 -1.34 0.41 1.46
N THR A 100 -2.63 0.15 1.61
CA THR A 100 -3.59 0.26 0.50
C THR A 100 -3.86 1.71 0.08
N ILE A 101 -3.74 2.68 0.98
CA ILE A 101 -3.82 4.11 0.65
C ILE A 101 -2.71 4.48 -0.34
N HIS A 102 -1.44 4.14 -0.04
CA HIS A 102 -0.34 4.45 -0.93
C HIS A 102 -0.47 3.77 -2.29
N ASP A 103 -0.89 2.50 -2.30
CA ASP A 103 -1.10 1.74 -3.53
C ASP A 103 -2.16 2.39 -4.42
N TRP A 104 -3.34 2.70 -3.84
CA TRP A 104 -4.40 3.37 -4.56
C TRP A 104 -3.99 4.77 -5.06
N GLU A 105 -3.32 5.57 -4.23
CA GLU A 105 -2.89 6.92 -4.60
C GLU A 105 -1.87 6.92 -5.74
N TYR A 106 -0.90 6.00 -5.73
CA TYR A 106 0.04 5.84 -6.84
C TYR A 106 -0.66 5.38 -8.12
N ALA A 107 -1.62 4.45 -8.01
CA ALA A 107 -2.38 3.99 -9.17
C ALA A 107 -3.26 5.09 -9.79
N TRP A 108 -3.90 5.92 -8.96
CA TRP A 108 -4.88 6.92 -9.39
C TRP A 108 -4.25 8.27 -9.74
N LEU A 109 -3.32 8.74 -8.94
CA LEU A 109 -2.72 10.10 -9.06
C LEU A 109 -1.25 10.08 -9.53
N GLY A 110 -0.60 8.92 -9.57
CA GLY A 110 0.84 8.80 -9.84
C GLY A 110 1.74 9.32 -8.71
N ARG A 111 1.18 9.80 -7.62
CA ARG A 111 1.93 10.37 -6.49
C ARG A 111 1.24 10.12 -5.16
N SER A 112 2.03 10.01 -4.10
CA SER A 112 1.54 9.76 -2.76
C SER A 112 2.41 10.46 -1.70
N THR A 113 2.16 10.15 -0.43
CA THR A 113 2.89 10.67 0.73
C THR A 113 2.66 12.15 0.99
N GLU A 114 2.37 12.48 2.23
CA GLU A 114 2.19 13.86 2.67
C GLU A 114 3.16 14.25 3.80
N CYS A 115 3.44 15.54 3.94
CA CYS A 115 4.24 16.04 5.04
C CYS A 115 3.42 16.03 6.33
N VAL A 116 3.65 15.04 7.18
CA VAL A 116 2.93 14.89 8.47
C VAL A 116 3.05 16.16 9.31
N ARG A 117 4.27 16.70 9.44
CA ARG A 117 4.52 17.89 10.29
C ARG A 117 3.68 19.10 9.86
N SER A 118 3.70 19.46 8.57
CA SER A 118 2.98 20.62 8.06
C SER A 118 1.47 20.40 8.07
N ASN A 119 1.02 19.21 7.69
CA ASN A 119 -0.40 18.92 7.56
C ASN A 119 -1.08 18.71 8.92
N VAL A 120 -0.38 18.20 9.92
CA VAL A 120 -0.86 18.17 11.32
C VAL A 120 -0.97 19.60 11.86
N ALA A 121 0.02 20.45 11.61
CA ALA A 121 0.01 21.84 12.08
C ALA A 121 -1.16 22.66 11.51
N THR A 122 -1.62 22.32 10.30
CA THR A 122 -2.77 22.96 9.63
C THR A 122 -4.10 22.23 9.79
N GLY A 123 -4.08 21.06 10.46
CA GLY A 123 -5.28 20.22 10.63
C GLY A 123 -5.77 19.55 9.34
N THR A 124 -4.90 19.40 8.35
CA THR A 124 -5.23 18.82 7.02
C THR A 124 -4.69 17.40 6.83
N PHE A 125 -3.94 16.87 7.81
CA PHE A 125 -3.37 15.53 7.72
C PHE A 125 -4.46 14.46 7.55
N GLY A 126 -4.37 13.67 6.47
CA GLY A 126 -5.28 12.57 6.19
C GLY A 126 -6.71 12.99 5.78
N THR A 127 -6.97 14.27 5.51
CA THR A 127 -8.32 14.78 5.16
C THR A 127 -8.48 14.94 3.65
N TRP A 128 -8.08 13.93 2.87
CA TRP A 128 -8.11 13.97 1.41
C TRP A 128 -9.38 13.30 0.88
N GLU A 129 -10.17 14.06 0.11
CA GLU A 129 -11.52 13.67 -0.34
C GLU A 129 -11.48 12.38 -1.13
N GLU A 130 -10.69 12.32 -2.20
CA GLU A 130 -10.68 11.20 -3.13
C GLU A 130 -10.15 9.93 -2.47
N THR A 131 -9.08 10.04 -1.66
CA THR A 131 -8.52 8.89 -0.94
C THR A 131 -9.56 8.25 -0.01
N GLY A 132 -10.20 9.07 0.82
CA GLY A 132 -11.23 8.58 1.73
C GLY A 132 -12.44 8.03 0.98
N ARG A 133 -12.98 8.82 0.06
CA ARG A 133 -14.21 8.52 -0.66
C ARG A 133 -14.11 7.28 -1.53
N TYR A 134 -13.10 7.20 -2.40
CA TYR A 134 -13.04 6.13 -3.39
C TYR A 134 -12.66 4.78 -2.78
N ILE A 135 -11.78 4.76 -1.79
CA ILE A 135 -11.50 3.51 -1.06
C ILE A 135 -12.78 3.00 -0.39
N HIS A 136 -13.56 3.87 0.28
CA HIS A 136 -14.81 3.44 0.90
C HIS A 136 -15.86 2.99 -0.12
N LEU A 137 -15.98 3.66 -1.26
CA LEU A 137 -16.90 3.24 -2.33
C LEU A 137 -16.51 1.88 -2.90
N ALA A 138 -15.22 1.63 -3.11
CA ALA A 138 -14.73 0.31 -3.55
C ALA A 138 -15.11 -0.79 -2.56
N LEU A 139 -14.95 -0.53 -1.26
CA LEU A 139 -15.30 -1.50 -0.22
C LEU A 139 -16.82 -1.72 -0.09
N LEU A 140 -17.62 -0.66 -0.23
CA LEU A 140 -19.08 -0.78 -0.24
C LEU A 140 -19.55 -1.63 -1.42
N ALA A 141 -19.07 -1.34 -2.63
CA ALA A 141 -19.39 -2.11 -3.83
C ALA A 141 -18.94 -3.58 -3.68
N GLY A 142 -17.70 -3.81 -3.24
CA GLY A 142 -17.19 -5.15 -3.01
C GLY A 142 -17.99 -5.91 -1.95
N GLY A 143 -18.43 -5.25 -0.87
CA GLY A 143 -19.24 -5.83 0.16
C GLY A 143 -20.61 -6.32 -0.35
N VAL A 144 -21.22 -5.59 -1.27
CA VAL A 144 -22.48 -6.03 -1.94
C VAL A 144 -22.26 -7.29 -2.78
N GLU A 145 -21.08 -7.42 -3.39
CA GLU A 145 -20.72 -8.56 -4.23
C GLU A 145 -20.05 -9.72 -3.44
N GLY A 146 -19.96 -9.60 -2.11
CA GLY A 146 -19.35 -10.61 -1.24
C GLY A 146 -17.82 -10.70 -1.33
N MET A 147 -17.16 -9.65 -1.82
CA MET A 147 -15.71 -9.59 -1.96
C MET A 147 -15.02 -9.25 -0.64
N GLY A 148 -13.80 -9.76 -0.44
CA GLY A 148 -12.92 -9.28 0.62
C GLY A 148 -12.30 -7.91 0.28
N TYR A 149 -11.74 -7.25 1.31
CA TYR A 149 -11.15 -5.91 1.20
C TYR A 149 -10.16 -5.78 0.02
N GLY A 150 -9.18 -6.68 -0.05
CA GLY A 150 -8.13 -6.61 -1.08
C GLY A 150 -8.67 -6.81 -2.49
N GLU A 151 -9.61 -7.73 -2.66
CA GLU A 151 -10.26 -7.98 -3.95
C GLU A 151 -11.10 -6.78 -4.40
N ALA A 152 -11.90 -6.22 -3.51
CA ALA A 152 -12.73 -5.06 -3.80
C ALA A 152 -11.90 -3.86 -4.26
N LEU A 153 -10.85 -3.53 -3.52
CA LEU A 153 -9.97 -2.41 -3.86
C LEU A 153 -9.15 -2.70 -5.13
N GLY A 154 -8.62 -3.91 -5.28
CA GLY A 154 -7.87 -4.32 -6.47
C GLY A 154 -8.70 -4.24 -7.76
N ARG A 155 -9.96 -4.70 -7.72
CA ARG A 155 -10.89 -4.56 -8.85
C ARG A 155 -11.21 -3.10 -9.16
N PHE A 156 -11.37 -2.28 -8.14
CA PHE A 156 -11.60 -0.84 -8.31
C PHE A 156 -10.42 -0.17 -9.02
N ILE A 157 -9.19 -0.42 -8.54
CA ILE A 157 -7.95 0.10 -9.15
C ILE A 157 -7.83 -0.36 -10.61
N ALA A 158 -8.08 -1.63 -10.89
CA ALA A 158 -7.99 -2.18 -12.24
C ALA A 158 -9.05 -1.61 -13.20
N GLY A 159 -10.28 -1.36 -12.70
CA GLY A 159 -11.38 -0.81 -13.48
C GLY A 159 -11.27 0.69 -13.76
N ASP A 160 -10.59 1.44 -12.90
CA ASP A 160 -10.42 2.89 -13.04
C ASP A 160 -9.23 3.27 -13.95
N ARG A 161 -8.41 2.30 -14.35
CA ARG A 161 -7.41 2.51 -15.39
C ARG A 161 -8.13 2.82 -16.70
N LYS A 162 -8.31 4.09 -16.97
CA LYS A 162 -8.66 4.55 -18.33
C LYS A 162 -7.51 4.15 -19.24
N SER A 163 -7.83 3.17 -20.08
CA SER A 163 -7.01 2.74 -21.20
C SER A 163 -6.59 3.91 -22.08
#